data_3e173989e9fa249a4e930185853901b6
#
_entry.id   3e173989e9fa249a4e930185853901b6
#
_cell.length_a   1.000
_cell.length_b   1.000
_cell.length_c   1.000
_cell.angle_alpha   90.00
_cell.angle_beta   90.00
_cell.angle_gamma   90.00
#
_symmetry.space_group_name_H-M   'P 1'
#
loop_
_entity.id
_entity.type
_entity.pdbx_description
1 polymer ?
#
loop_
_entity_poly.entity_id
_entity_poly.type
_entity_poly.pdbx_seq_one_letter_code
_entity_poly.pdbx_strand_id
1 'polypeptide(L)'
;QRQMCIRDRTQVFGFDADHLAATVFAGDENAPRDEEGAHYRIASGFKKENVYYLPADDNWWGLEYGPCGPDSEMFYIADRPDCGPNCGPGCDCGKYTELGNDVFMQYEKHHDGHLTPLKQKNVDTGWGLERILAFLNGTRDVYQTDLFAPVIAYIEEASGVKYNADEKLTRSMRILADHLRTSVMLIGDEAKLLPSNTGAGYILRRLIRRAVRHGRTLNMTTEQLLHIAAMYIDEIYAESYPLMKKNREFILSELQKEIARFESTLENGMKELQKILEQKRSEGKKEIDGKSAFYLYDTFGFPLELTVELAQEENLTVDEEGFAAAMEEQKQKAREGQNFSQKITTAAGVFDGLDDKIISEFVGYDALTAEGKVVALATETELVNTLKIGETGTLITDVTPFYATMGGQKGDFGVIRTENGTFEVTETVKIAGGRIGHVGKVVSGTVTVGDKAELAVDTDNRKSVCKNHSATHLLQKALQIVLGDHVEQQGSYQDGARTRFDFSHGQAMTAEEIAKVEALVNEKIAEDIAVVTDIMSIEDAKKSGAMALFGETYGDTV
;
A
#
# COMPACT_ATOMS: atom_id res chain seq x y z
N GLN A 1 15.53 -0.30 30.88
CA GLN A 1 15.23 -1.12 29.68
C GLN A 1 16.48 -1.83 29.15
N ARG A 2 17.63 -1.14 28.97
CA ARG A 2 18.89 -1.76 28.48
C ARG A 2 19.38 -2.94 29.34
N GLN A 3 19.15 -2.92 30.66
CA GLN A 3 19.49 -4.03 31.57
C GLN A 3 18.49 -5.20 31.48
N MET A 4 17.23 -4.95 31.12
CA MET A 4 16.21 -6.00 31.02
C MET A 4 16.55 -7.02 29.93
N CYS A 5 17.02 -6.57 28.76
CA CYS A 5 17.26 -7.44 27.64
C CYS A 5 18.29 -8.54 27.86
N ILE A 6 19.42 -8.23 28.52
CA ILE A 6 20.42 -9.29 28.81
C ILE A 6 20.00 -10.16 29.99
N ARG A 7 19.35 -9.58 31.02
CA ARG A 7 18.80 -10.35 32.12
C ARG A 7 17.80 -11.38 31.62
N ASP A 8 16.91 -10.98 30.72
CA ASP A 8 15.88 -11.88 30.20
C ASP A 8 16.53 -13.02 29.38
N ARG A 9 17.57 -12.76 28.59
CA ARG A 9 18.25 -13.80 27.84
C ARG A 9 19.07 -14.75 28.70
N THR A 10 19.79 -14.25 29.67
CA THR A 10 20.67 -15.09 30.52
C THR A 10 19.95 -15.66 31.72
N GLN A 11 19.07 -14.90 32.40
CA GLN A 11 18.42 -15.32 33.65
C GLN A 11 17.04 -15.92 33.43
N VAL A 12 16.30 -15.50 32.39
CA VAL A 12 14.96 -16.00 32.10
C VAL A 12 15.04 -17.11 31.03
N PHE A 13 15.71 -16.84 29.92
CA PHE A 13 15.83 -17.84 28.83
C PHE A 13 17.04 -18.79 29.01
N GLY A 14 17.98 -18.45 29.91
CA GLY A 14 19.10 -19.33 30.22
C GLY A 14 20.19 -19.41 29.15
N PHE A 15 20.27 -18.43 28.24
CA PHE A 15 21.36 -18.39 27.25
C PHE A 15 22.69 -18.11 27.94
N ASP A 16 23.75 -18.85 27.53
CA ASP A 16 25.10 -18.58 27.96
C ASP A 16 25.59 -17.24 27.39
N ALA A 17 26.08 -16.36 28.25
CA ALA A 17 26.61 -15.05 27.87
C ALA A 17 27.79 -15.15 26.88
N ASP A 18 28.49 -16.26 26.87
CA ASP A 18 29.62 -16.53 25.95
C ASP A 18 29.12 -16.69 24.51
N HIS A 19 27.87 -17.09 24.33
CA HIS A 19 27.17 -17.21 23.06
C HIS A 19 26.36 -15.99 22.67
N LEU A 20 26.53 -14.85 23.31
CA LEU A 20 25.83 -13.61 22.99
C LEU A 20 26.80 -12.56 22.42
N ALA A 21 26.38 -11.89 21.35
CA ALA A 21 27.02 -10.71 20.82
C ALA A 21 26.01 -9.55 20.71
N ALA A 22 26.53 -8.34 20.65
CA ALA A 22 25.74 -7.15 20.38
C ALA A 22 26.44 -6.27 19.35
N THR A 23 25.65 -5.51 18.60
CA THR A 23 26.13 -4.46 17.71
C THR A 23 25.71 -3.10 18.24
N VAL A 24 26.44 -2.07 17.86
CA VAL A 24 26.16 -0.67 18.13
C VAL A 24 26.62 0.17 16.93
N PHE A 25 26.02 1.34 16.76
CA PHE A 25 26.32 2.22 15.65
C PHE A 25 27.76 2.73 15.66
N ALA A 26 28.46 2.59 14.53
CA ALA A 26 29.87 3.01 14.37
C ALA A 26 30.06 4.51 14.25
N GLY A 27 28.99 5.28 14.03
CA GLY A 27 29.03 6.71 13.77
C GLY A 27 29.24 7.03 12.29
N ASP A 28 28.74 8.18 11.86
CA ASP A 28 28.94 8.76 10.53
C ASP A 28 28.99 10.30 10.61
N GLU A 29 28.88 10.99 9.47
CA GLU A 29 28.86 12.45 9.40
C GLU A 29 27.63 13.11 10.05
N ASN A 30 26.53 12.36 10.22
CA ASN A 30 25.25 12.86 10.72
C ASN A 30 25.07 12.60 12.22
N ALA A 31 25.63 11.52 12.74
CA ALA A 31 25.49 11.13 14.14
C ALA A 31 26.76 10.48 14.70
N PRO A 32 27.10 10.75 15.99
CA PRO A 32 28.31 10.24 16.60
C PRO A 32 28.21 8.73 16.85
N ARG A 33 29.38 8.09 16.94
CA ARG A 33 29.54 6.68 17.35
C ARG A 33 28.88 6.45 18.72
N ASP A 34 28.13 5.34 18.85
CA ASP A 34 27.38 5.00 20.07
C ASP A 34 28.25 4.35 21.15
N GLU A 35 29.15 5.13 21.74
CA GLU A 35 29.98 4.71 22.87
C GLU A 35 29.14 4.44 24.12
N GLU A 36 28.04 5.16 24.29
CA GLU A 36 27.13 4.97 25.41
C GLU A 36 26.42 3.60 25.33
N GLY A 37 25.93 3.23 24.16
CA GLY A 37 25.36 1.92 23.90
C GLY A 37 26.33 0.79 24.16
N ALA A 38 27.56 0.89 23.64
CA ALA A 38 28.61 -0.10 23.87
C ALA A 38 28.93 -0.24 25.36
N HIS A 39 29.09 0.88 26.07
CA HIS A 39 29.31 0.86 27.52
C HIS A 39 28.21 0.12 28.27
N TYR A 40 26.94 0.40 27.97
CA TYR A 40 25.81 -0.27 28.62
C TYR A 40 25.72 -1.76 28.25
N ARG A 41 26.05 -2.17 27.02
CA ARG A 41 26.10 -3.58 26.65
C ARG A 41 27.15 -4.34 27.48
N ILE A 42 28.36 -3.80 27.58
CA ILE A 42 29.45 -4.39 28.39
C ILE A 42 29.06 -4.40 29.88
N ALA A 43 28.59 -3.28 30.42
CA ALA A 43 28.16 -3.20 31.82
C ALA A 43 27.00 -4.16 32.16
N SER A 44 26.20 -4.54 31.17
CA SER A 44 25.08 -5.48 31.31
C SER A 44 25.52 -6.95 31.19
N GLY A 45 26.79 -7.25 30.90
CA GLY A 45 27.34 -8.61 30.91
C GLY A 45 27.75 -9.16 29.53
N PHE A 46 27.66 -8.39 28.45
CA PHE A 46 28.26 -8.79 27.18
C PHE A 46 29.79 -8.72 27.31
N LYS A 47 30.49 -9.71 26.73
CA LYS A 47 31.96 -9.65 26.61
C LYS A 47 32.34 -8.49 25.69
N LYS A 48 33.39 -7.74 26.06
CA LYS A 48 33.85 -6.59 25.27
C LYS A 48 34.19 -6.95 23.84
N GLU A 49 34.79 -8.11 23.64
CA GLU A 49 35.15 -8.68 22.33
C GLU A 49 33.94 -9.08 21.48
N ASN A 50 32.76 -9.22 22.08
CA ASN A 50 31.49 -9.55 21.42
C ASN A 50 30.60 -8.33 21.23
N VAL A 51 31.11 -7.12 21.42
CA VAL A 51 30.41 -5.86 21.11
C VAL A 51 31.04 -5.22 19.88
N TYR A 52 30.31 -5.21 18.78
CA TYR A 52 30.77 -4.81 17.46
C TYR A 52 30.19 -3.44 17.09
N TYR A 53 30.97 -2.65 16.36
CA TYR A 53 30.52 -1.38 15.81
C TYR A 53 30.30 -1.53 14.32
N LEU A 54 29.06 -1.36 13.87
CA LEU A 54 28.68 -1.51 12.48
C LEU A 54 28.14 -0.17 11.90
N PRO A 55 28.21 0.00 10.57
CA PRO A 55 27.76 1.23 9.90
C PRO A 55 26.24 1.42 9.98
N ALA A 56 25.76 2.52 9.40
CA ALA A 56 24.34 2.86 9.38
C ALA A 56 23.47 1.84 8.64
N ASP A 57 24.01 1.14 7.66
CA ASP A 57 23.27 0.10 6.93
C ASP A 57 22.86 -1.07 7.84
N ASP A 58 23.60 -1.30 8.92
CA ASP A 58 23.33 -2.37 9.90
C ASP A 58 22.78 -1.85 11.23
N ASN A 59 23.18 -0.64 11.67
CA ASN A 59 22.85 -0.12 13.02
C ASN A 59 22.26 1.29 13.03
N TRP A 60 21.39 1.59 12.09
CA TRP A 60 20.57 2.79 12.08
C TRP A 60 19.15 2.49 11.63
N TRP A 61 18.17 2.89 12.41
CA TRP A 61 16.77 2.76 12.05
C TRP A 61 16.10 4.11 11.81
N GLY A 62 15.30 4.21 10.77
CA GLY A 62 14.47 5.39 10.48
C GLY A 62 13.63 5.20 9.22
N LEU A 63 12.56 5.97 9.14
CA LEU A 63 11.75 6.12 7.95
C LEU A 63 12.40 7.14 6.99
N GLU A 64 11.75 7.39 5.86
CA GLU A 64 12.18 8.42 4.91
C GLU A 64 12.29 9.79 5.58
N TYR A 65 11.33 10.12 6.47
CA TYR A 65 11.31 11.26 7.38
C TYR A 65 10.60 10.89 8.68
N GLY A 66 10.84 11.63 9.76
CA GLY A 66 10.28 11.38 11.08
C GLY A 66 11.30 10.87 12.10
N PRO A 67 10.85 10.30 13.22
CA PRO A 67 11.74 9.81 14.27
C PRO A 67 12.71 8.73 13.77
N CYS A 68 13.99 8.86 14.14
CA CYS A 68 15.04 7.93 13.76
C CYS A 68 16.16 7.92 14.82
N GLY A 69 17.10 7.00 14.67
CA GLY A 69 18.28 6.95 15.53
C GLY A 69 19.08 5.67 15.39
N PRO A 70 20.22 5.60 16.10
CA PRO A 70 21.03 4.41 16.13
C PRO A 70 20.25 3.26 16.76
N ASP A 71 20.53 2.06 16.28
CA ASP A 71 20.05 0.85 16.93
C ASP A 71 21.21 -0.05 17.40
N SER A 72 20.84 -1.04 18.17
CA SER A 72 21.75 -2.01 18.74
C SER A 72 21.09 -3.37 18.69
N GLU A 73 21.63 -4.24 17.88
CA GLU A 73 21.13 -5.59 17.71
C GLU A 73 21.81 -6.56 18.67
N MET A 74 21.14 -7.67 18.93
CA MET A 74 21.65 -8.75 19.78
C MET A 74 21.59 -10.05 19.04
N PHE A 75 22.72 -10.78 19.05
CA PHE A 75 22.94 -12.00 18.30
C PHE A 75 23.21 -13.18 19.21
N TYR A 76 22.79 -14.36 18.76
CA TYR A 76 23.28 -15.64 19.25
C TYR A 76 24.46 -16.08 18.41
N ILE A 77 25.57 -16.45 19.06
CA ILE A 77 26.82 -16.96 18.44
C ILE A 77 26.76 -18.48 18.40
N ALA A 78 26.65 -19.03 17.21
CA ALA A 78 26.64 -20.47 17.01
C ALA A 78 28.03 -21.10 17.20
N ASP A 79 28.11 -22.37 17.67
CA ASP A 79 29.32 -23.20 17.70
C ASP A 79 29.75 -23.58 16.28
N ARG A 80 30.31 -22.60 15.58
CA ARG A 80 30.82 -22.76 14.21
C ARG A 80 32.15 -22.02 14.09
N PRO A 81 33.08 -22.51 13.28
CA PRO A 81 34.33 -21.79 12.99
C PRO A 81 34.01 -20.46 12.27
N ASP A 82 34.89 -19.51 12.40
CA ASP A 82 34.85 -18.27 11.62
C ASP A 82 34.97 -18.59 10.13
N CYS A 83 34.14 -17.89 9.31
CA CYS A 83 34.18 -18.02 7.86
C CYS A 83 35.39 -17.29 7.23
N GLY A 84 36.06 -16.44 8.02
CA GLY A 84 37.22 -15.65 7.60
C GLY A 84 37.61 -14.62 8.67
N PRO A 85 38.62 -13.79 8.38
CA PRO A 85 39.19 -12.84 9.36
C PRO A 85 38.19 -11.73 9.78
N ASN A 86 37.16 -11.47 8.97
CA ASN A 86 36.13 -10.47 9.24
C ASN A 86 34.78 -11.09 9.64
N CYS A 87 34.80 -12.33 10.16
CA CYS A 87 33.59 -12.99 10.62
C CYS A 87 33.00 -12.25 11.83
N GLY A 88 31.74 -11.80 11.71
CA GLY A 88 31.03 -11.02 12.73
C GLY A 88 29.54 -10.95 12.48
N PRO A 89 28.79 -10.19 13.29
CA PRO A 89 27.33 -10.04 13.16
C PRO A 89 26.84 -9.57 11.78
N GLY A 90 27.62 -8.75 11.05
CA GLY A 90 27.32 -8.34 9.67
C GLY A 90 27.65 -9.40 8.60
N CYS A 91 27.89 -10.66 8.97
CA CYS A 91 28.27 -11.73 8.05
C CYS A 91 27.15 -12.76 7.86
N ASP A 92 26.79 -13.06 6.60
CA ASP A 92 25.75 -14.04 6.24
C ASP A 92 26.16 -15.51 6.38
N CYS A 93 27.28 -15.80 7.04
CA CYS A 93 27.77 -17.18 7.19
C CYS A 93 26.92 -18.06 8.12
N GLY A 94 25.94 -17.50 8.82
CA GLY A 94 25.05 -18.20 9.74
C GLY A 94 25.68 -18.55 11.09
N LYS A 95 26.83 -17.96 11.45
CA LYS A 95 27.41 -18.05 12.80
C LYS A 95 26.69 -17.15 13.77
N TYR A 96 26.32 -15.95 13.33
CA TYR A 96 25.60 -14.97 14.11
C TYR A 96 24.14 -14.96 13.66
N THR A 97 23.22 -15.14 14.61
CA THR A 97 21.77 -15.06 14.37
C THR A 97 21.20 -13.96 15.23
N GLU A 98 20.65 -12.93 14.61
CA GLU A 98 19.97 -11.84 15.31
C GLU A 98 18.77 -12.37 16.08
N LEU A 99 18.68 -12.03 17.37
CA LEU A 99 17.56 -12.34 18.26
C LEU A 99 16.57 -11.19 18.38
N GLY A 100 17.05 -9.98 18.19
CA GLY A 100 16.26 -8.76 18.25
C GLY A 100 17.12 -7.52 18.37
N ASN A 101 16.48 -6.38 18.26
CA ASN A 101 17.14 -5.07 18.30
C ASN A 101 16.52 -4.13 19.35
N ASP A 102 17.27 -3.10 19.70
CA ASP A 102 16.82 -1.94 20.48
C ASP A 102 17.11 -0.68 19.67
N VAL A 103 16.05 0.01 19.23
CA VAL A 103 16.14 1.25 18.46
C VAL A 103 16.10 2.45 19.41
N PHE A 104 17.14 3.28 19.36
CA PHE A 104 17.26 4.48 20.20
C PHE A 104 16.84 5.71 19.40
N MET A 105 15.53 5.98 19.32
CA MET A 105 15.00 7.15 18.63
C MET A 105 15.45 8.43 19.35
N GLN A 106 16.43 9.11 18.77
CA GLN A 106 17.05 10.30 19.34
C GLN A 106 16.94 11.51 18.44
N TYR A 107 16.61 11.32 17.16
CA TYR A 107 16.61 12.34 16.14
C TYR A 107 15.28 12.37 15.39
N GLU A 108 14.95 13.55 14.83
CA GLU A 108 13.92 13.76 13.82
C GLU A 108 14.62 13.98 12.49
N LYS A 109 14.32 13.16 11.49
CA LYS A 109 14.78 13.35 10.12
C LYS A 109 13.76 14.17 9.34
N HIS A 110 14.19 15.31 8.81
CA HIS A 110 13.37 16.22 8.02
C HIS A 110 13.35 15.81 6.54
N HIS A 111 12.41 16.38 5.76
CA HIS A 111 12.25 16.09 4.33
C HIS A 111 13.49 16.41 3.47
N ASP A 112 14.34 17.33 3.91
CA ASP A 112 15.62 17.68 3.28
C ASP A 112 16.78 16.78 3.73
N GLY A 113 16.49 15.80 4.60
CA GLY A 113 17.44 14.81 5.10
C GLY A 113 18.25 15.21 6.33
N HIS A 114 18.17 16.49 6.79
CA HIS A 114 18.90 16.88 8.00
C HIS A 114 18.28 16.31 9.27
N LEU A 115 19.12 16.08 10.29
CA LEU A 115 18.71 15.52 11.58
C LEU A 115 18.68 16.59 12.65
N THR A 116 17.62 16.61 13.47
CA THR A 116 17.54 17.40 14.70
C THR A 116 17.27 16.51 15.92
N PRO A 117 17.85 16.82 17.10
CA PRO A 117 17.58 16.04 18.29
C PRO A 117 16.09 16.08 18.69
N LEU A 118 15.52 14.93 19.01
CA LEU A 118 14.17 14.85 19.58
C LEU A 118 14.12 15.45 20.98
N LYS A 119 13.04 16.16 21.28
CA LYS A 119 12.76 16.68 22.63
C LYS A 119 12.60 15.56 23.65
N GLN A 120 11.96 14.47 23.27
CA GLN A 120 11.78 13.27 24.07
C GLN A 120 12.39 12.10 23.31
N LYS A 121 13.41 11.47 23.91
CA LYS A 121 14.03 10.26 23.39
C LYS A 121 13.20 9.05 23.74
N ASN A 122 13.06 8.13 22.80
CA ASN A 122 12.35 6.86 22.98
C ASN A 122 13.29 5.68 22.72
N VAL A 123 12.93 4.53 23.28
CA VAL A 123 13.54 3.24 22.94
C VAL A 123 12.41 2.33 22.49
N ASP A 124 12.55 1.80 21.30
CA ASP A 124 11.70 0.73 20.79
C ASP A 124 12.48 -0.58 20.74
N THR A 125 11.81 -1.73 20.85
CA THR A 125 12.47 -3.02 20.81
C THR A 125 11.71 -3.98 19.89
N GLY A 126 12.46 -4.69 19.03
CA GLY A 126 11.95 -5.75 18.18
C GLY A 126 12.62 -7.08 18.52
N TRP A 127 11.83 -8.17 18.65
CA TRP A 127 12.35 -9.48 18.97
C TRP A 127 11.82 -10.54 18.01
N GLY A 128 12.72 -11.41 17.53
CA GLY A 128 12.34 -12.55 16.71
C GLY A 128 11.80 -13.69 17.56
N LEU A 129 10.47 -13.77 17.75
CA LEU A 129 9.84 -14.82 18.55
C LEU A 129 10.26 -16.20 18.10
N GLU A 130 10.18 -16.48 16.81
CA GLU A 130 10.51 -17.79 16.24
C GLU A 130 12.00 -18.12 16.40
N ARG A 131 12.88 -17.12 16.29
CA ARG A 131 14.32 -17.28 16.49
C ARG A 131 14.62 -17.65 17.94
N ILE A 132 14.03 -16.94 18.90
CA ILE A 132 14.19 -17.22 20.34
C ILE A 132 13.67 -18.62 20.67
N LEU A 133 12.46 -18.98 20.19
CA LEU A 133 11.88 -20.31 20.37
C LEU A 133 12.78 -21.41 19.81
N ALA A 134 13.36 -21.23 18.62
CA ALA A 134 14.26 -22.21 18.04
C ALA A 134 15.46 -22.49 18.95
N PHE A 135 16.10 -21.44 19.48
CA PHE A 135 17.22 -21.60 20.39
C PHE A 135 16.84 -22.20 21.74
N LEU A 136 15.67 -21.81 22.29
CA LEU A 136 15.14 -22.40 23.53
C LEU A 136 14.84 -23.91 23.39
N ASN A 137 14.38 -24.31 22.21
CA ASN A 137 14.13 -25.73 21.89
C ASN A 137 15.40 -26.49 21.48
N GLY A 138 16.57 -25.87 21.57
CA GLY A 138 17.85 -26.50 21.20
C GLY A 138 18.04 -26.71 19.70
N THR A 139 17.23 -26.04 18.86
CA THR A 139 17.37 -26.04 17.40
C THR A 139 17.82 -24.65 16.90
N ARG A 140 18.28 -24.57 15.66
CA ARG A 140 18.62 -23.30 14.98
C ARG A 140 17.70 -23.06 13.77
N ASP A 141 16.76 -23.95 13.61
CA ASP A 141 15.84 -23.92 12.49
C ASP A 141 14.43 -23.55 13.00
N VAL A 142 13.98 -22.35 12.67
CA VAL A 142 12.66 -21.84 13.05
C VAL A 142 11.54 -22.76 12.57
N TYR A 143 11.75 -23.49 11.49
CA TYR A 143 10.76 -24.44 10.94
C TYR A 143 10.63 -25.72 11.77
N GLN A 144 11.47 -25.93 12.77
CA GLN A 144 11.38 -27.00 13.76
C GLN A 144 10.68 -26.57 15.07
N THR A 145 10.26 -25.31 15.15
CA THR A 145 9.43 -24.84 16.28
C THR A 145 8.00 -25.31 16.16
N ASP A 146 7.25 -25.29 17.24
CA ASP A 146 5.81 -25.63 17.30
C ASP A 146 4.93 -24.74 16.41
N LEU A 147 5.41 -23.59 15.99
CA LEU A 147 4.76 -22.71 15.02
C LEU A 147 4.79 -23.24 13.59
N PHE A 148 5.76 -24.07 13.24
CA PHE A 148 5.95 -24.57 11.88
C PHE A 148 6.04 -26.11 11.79
N ALA A 149 6.56 -26.77 12.81
CA ALA A 149 6.83 -28.22 12.78
C ALA A 149 5.59 -29.07 12.41
N PRO A 150 4.37 -28.75 12.90
CA PRO A 150 3.18 -29.50 12.47
C PRO A 150 2.91 -29.38 10.98
N VAL A 151 3.08 -28.17 10.42
CA VAL A 151 2.89 -27.90 8.98
C VAL A 151 3.99 -28.59 8.15
N ILE A 152 5.25 -28.54 8.59
CA ILE A 152 6.35 -29.24 7.91
C ILE A 152 6.10 -30.76 7.91
N ALA A 153 5.62 -31.33 9.03
CA ALA A 153 5.27 -32.74 9.10
C ALA A 153 4.14 -33.12 8.12
N TYR A 154 3.13 -32.27 8.01
CA TYR A 154 2.07 -32.46 7.03
C TYR A 154 2.59 -32.39 5.58
N ILE A 155 3.47 -31.40 5.28
CA ILE A 155 4.09 -31.29 3.96
C ILE A 155 4.92 -32.53 3.63
N GLU A 156 5.67 -33.09 4.60
CA GLU A 156 6.41 -34.35 4.43
C GLU A 156 5.46 -35.52 4.06
N GLU A 157 4.37 -35.65 4.78
CA GLU A 157 3.38 -36.70 4.53
C GLU A 157 2.72 -36.55 3.16
N ALA A 158 2.27 -35.34 2.83
CA ALA A 158 1.54 -35.04 1.60
C ALA A 158 2.41 -35.11 0.35
N SER A 159 3.70 -34.70 0.44
CA SER A 159 4.63 -34.69 -0.69
C SER A 159 5.46 -35.97 -0.82
N GLY A 160 5.58 -36.75 0.26
CA GLY A 160 6.51 -37.89 0.33
C GLY A 160 7.99 -37.49 0.46
N VAL A 161 8.30 -36.21 0.63
CA VAL A 161 9.66 -35.66 0.73
C VAL A 161 10.01 -35.42 2.18
N LYS A 162 11.20 -35.86 2.63
CA LYS A 162 11.66 -35.60 3.98
C LYS A 162 12.36 -34.25 4.08
N TYR A 163 12.04 -33.52 5.15
CA TYR A 163 12.67 -32.25 5.47
C TYR A 163 14.17 -32.41 5.66
N ASN A 164 14.97 -31.49 5.14
CA ASN A 164 16.46 -31.53 5.12
C ASN A 164 17.08 -32.69 4.31
N ALA A 165 16.30 -33.47 3.53
CA ALA A 165 16.87 -34.51 2.67
C ALA A 165 17.46 -33.94 1.35
N ASP A 166 16.87 -32.87 0.85
CA ASP A 166 17.30 -32.15 -0.34
C ASP A 166 17.16 -30.63 -0.10
N GLU A 167 18.17 -29.86 -0.42
CA GLU A 167 18.21 -28.41 -0.13
C GLU A 167 17.12 -27.64 -0.88
N LYS A 168 16.91 -27.95 -2.17
CA LYS A 168 15.94 -27.26 -3.03
C LYS A 168 14.52 -27.58 -2.59
N LEU A 169 14.23 -28.84 -2.27
CA LEU A 169 12.91 -29.26 -1.78
C LEU A 169 12.65 -28.74 -0.36
N THR A 170 13.65 -28.72 0.50
CA THR A 170 13.57 -28.12 1.85
C THR A 170 13.25 -26.63 1.76
N ARG A 171 13.92 -25.90 0.85
CA ARG A 171 13.59 -24.49 0.58
C ARG A 171 12.13 -24.33 0.14
N SER A 172 11.64 -25.23 -0.72
CA SER A 172 10.24 -25.19 -1.16
C SER A 172 9.25 -25.41 0.00
N MET A 173 9.55 -26.35 0.92
CA MET A 173 8.75 -26.57 2.13
C MET A 173 8.70 -25.33 3.02
N ARG A 174 9.86 -24.69 3.25
CA ARG A 174 9.96 -23.46 4.05
C ARG A 174 9.14 -22.31 3.45
N ILE A 175 9.30 -22.07 2.15
CA ILE A 175 8.54 -21.02 1.44
C ILE A 175 7.05 -21.29 1.52
N LEU A 176 6.62 -22.52 1.29
CA LEU A 176 5.20 -22.89 1.36
C LEU A 176 4.62 -22.62 2.75
N ALA A 177 5.28 -23.10 3.80
CA ALA A 177 4.83 -22.92 5.18
C ALA A 177 4.77 -21.44 5.56
N ASP A 178 5.84 -20.67 5.32
CA ASP A 178 5.93 -19.26 5.68
C ASP A 178 4.92 -18.39 4.93
N HIS A 179 4.82 -18.56 3.61
CA HIS A 179 3.96 -17.71 2.78
C HIS A 179 2.48 -17.98 2.99
N LEU A 180 2.06 -19.23 3.23
CA LEU A 180 0.68 -19.53 3.59
C LEU A 180 0.32 -19.00 4.98
N ARG A 181 1.22 -19.10 5.97
CA ARG A 181 1.06 -18.47 7.29
C ARG A 181 0.80 -16.98 7.16
N THR A 182 1.70 -16.29 6.46
CA THR A 182 1.61 -14.84 6.26
C THR A 182 0.32 -14.46 5.53
N SER A 183 -0.06 -15.21 4.49
CA SER A 183 -1.29 -14.96 3.74
C SER A 183 -2.55 -15.11 4.59
N VAL A 184 -2.62 -16.14 5.44
CA VAL A 184 -3.72 -16.35 6.39
C VAL A 184 -3.86 -15.17 7.34
N MET A 185 -2.74 -14.70 7.91
CA MET A 185 -2.73 -13.57 8.85
C MET A 185 -3.20 -12.28 8.18
N LEU A 186 -2.68 -11.95 6.99
CA LEU A 186 -3.04 -10.73 6.27
C LEU A 186 -4.51 -10.69 5.82
N ILE A 187 -5.04 -11.82 5.33
CA ILE A 187 -6.45 -11.90 4.89
C ILE A 187 -7.40 -11.90 6.09
N GLY A 188 -6.99 -12.55 7.19
CA GLY A 188 -7.82 -12.72 8.38
C GLY A 188 -7.83 -11.54 9.33
N ASP A 189 -6.92 -10.57 9.16
CA ASP A 189 -6.83 -9.34 9.96
C ASP A 189 -8.10 -8.49 9.86
N GLU A 190 -8.30 -7.56 10.80
CA GLU A 190 -9.42 -6.62 10.77
C GLU A 190 -9.45 -5.77 9.49
N ALA A 191 -8.27 -5.41 8.98
CA ALA A 191 -8.11 -4.66 7.74
C ALA A 191 -8.44 -5.49 6.49
N LYS A 192 -8.54 -6.83 6.59
CA LYS A 192 -8.91 -7.76 5.51
C LYS A 192 -8.16 -7.48 4.21
N LEU A 193 -6.83 -7.50 4.26
CA LEU A 193 -6.03 -7.27 3.07
C LEU A 193 -6.32 -8.34 2.01
N LEU A 194 -6.70 -7.90 0.81
CA LEU A 194 -6.99 -8.79 -0.32
C LEU A 194 -5.91 -8.74 -1.39
N PRO A 195 -5.70 -9.84 -2.14
CA PRO A 195 -4.79 -9.84 -3.29
C PRO A 195 -5.21 -8.81 -4.34
N SER A 196 -4.31 -7.92 -4.72
CA SER A 196 -4.56 -6.86 -5.70
C SER A 196 -3.39 -6.66 -6.67
N ASN A 197 -3.48 -5.70 -7.60
CA ASN A 197 -2.41 -5.37 -8.54
C ASN A 197 -1.44 -4.31 -8.02
N THR A 198 -1.72 -3.70 -6.88
CA THR A 198 -0.95 -2.55 -6.36
C THR A 198 -0.80 -2.64 -4.85
N GLY A 199 0.18 -1.92 -4.31
CA GLY A 199 0.37 -1.75 -2.87
C GLY A 199 0.57 -3.06 -2.10
N ALA A 200 0.10 -3.10 -0.86
CA ALA A 200 0.23 -4.26 0.03
C ALA A 200 -0.49 -5.52 -0.51
N GLY A 201 -1.62 -5.34 -1.22
CA GLY A 201 -2.34 -6.45 -1.85
C GLY A 201 -1.55 -7.13 -2.98
N TYR A 202 -0.66 -6.39 -3.67
CA TYR A 202 0.27 -7.00 -4.63
C TYR A 202 1.29 -7.90 -3.93
N ILE A 203 1.81 -7.48 -2.79
CA ILE A 203 2.72 -8.29 -1.98
C ILE A 203 2.04 -9.60 -1.56
N LEU A 204 0.82 -9.51 -1.03
CA LEU A 204 0.03 -10.69 -0.67
C LEU A 204 -0.19 -11.62 -1.86
N ARG A 205 -0.60 -11.08 -3.02
CA ARG A 205 -0.75 -11.85 -4.26
C ARG A 205 0.53 -12.59 -4.62
N ARG A 206 1.68 -11.92 -4.54
CA ARG A 206 2.99 -12.51 -4.82
C ARG A 206 3.32 -13.66 -3.87
N LEU A 207 3.05 -13.51 -2.56
CA LEU A 207 3.27 -14.56 -1.56
C LEU A 207 2.42 -15.81 -1.88
N ILE A 208 1.12 -15.63 -2.16
CA ILE A 208 0.22 -16.74 -2.50
C ILE A 208 0.71 -17.46 -3.77
N ARG A 209 1.03 -16.73 -4.82
CA ARG A 209 1.49 -17.31 -6.10
C ARG A 209 2.80 -18.06 -5.94
N ARG A 210 3.72 -17.53 -5.14
CA ARG A 210 4.98 -18.20 -4.84
C ARG A 210 4.76 -19.48 -4.02
N ALA A 211 3.86 -19.46 -3.04
CA ALA A 211 3.46 -20.65 -2.30
C ALA A 211 2.87 -21.73 -3.23
N VAL A 212 1.98 -21.37 -4.15
CA VAL A 212 1.39 -22.30 -5.13
C VAL A 212 2.48 -22.93 -6.00
N ARG A 213 3.43 -22.15 -6.51
CA ARG A 213 4.54 -22.68 -7.31
C ARG A 213 5.34 -23.72 -6.54
N HIS A 214 5.76 -23.39 -5.30
CA HIS A 214 6.54 -24.31 -4.48
C HIS A 214 5.72 -25.54 -4.04
N GLY A 215 4.41 -25.39 -3.83
CA GLY A 215 3.51 -26.51 -3.64
C GLY A 215 3.50 -27.46 -4.85
N ARG A 216 3.47 -26.92 -6.07
CA ARG A 216 3.58 -27.72 -7.31
C ARG A 216 4.94 -28.44 -7.43
N THR A 217 6.04 -27.77 -7.04
CA THR A 217 7.36 -28.42 -6.97
C THR A 217 7.37 -29.64 -6.02
N LEU A 218 6.56 -29.59 -4.98
CA LEU A 218 6.35 -30.66 -4.01
C LEU A 218 5.20 -31.64 -4.42
N ASN A 219 4.66 -31.52 -5.63
CA ASN A 219 3.52 -32.29 -6.14
C ASN A 219 2.24 -32.19 -5.28
N MET A 220 2.06 -31.09 -4.58
CA MET A 220 0.89 -30.87 -3.73
C MET A 220 -0.29 -30.28 -4.51
N THR A 221 -1.49 -30.67 -4.12
CA THR A 221 -2.75 -30.18 -4.70
C THR A 221 -3.22 -28.88 -4.04
N THR A 222 -4.13 -28.17 -4.68
CA THR A 222 -4.77 -26.97 -4.12
C THR A 222 -5.47 -27.26 -2.78
N GLU A 223 -6.13 -28.42 -2.66
CA GLU A 223 -6.79 -28.85 -1.40
C GLU A 223 -5.78 -29.01 -0.27
N GLN A 224 -4.59 -29.58 -0.56
CA GLN A 224 -3.52 -29.72 0.43
C GLN A 224 -2.93 -28.35 0.83
N LEU A 225 -2.84 -27.39 -0.09
CA LEU A 225 -2.43 -26.00 0.25
C LEU A 225 -3.46 -25.32 1.16
N LEU A 226 -4.75 -25.47 0.86
CA LEU A 226 -5.83 -24.94 1.69
C LEU A 226 -5.89 -25.63 3.07
N HIS A 227 -5.53 -26.92 3.15
CA HIS A 227 -5.43 -27.62 4.42
C HIS A 227 -4.31 -27.03 5.30
N ILE A 228 -3.15 -26.70 4.73
CA ILE A 228 -2.09 -25.98 5.48
C ILE A 228 -2.60 -24.66 6.04
N ALA A 229 -3.36 -23.90 5.24
CA ALA A 229 -3.97 -22.67 5.71
C ALA A 229 -4.95 -22.92 6.87
N ALA A 230 -5.75 -23.99 6.78
CA ALA A 230 -6.67 -24.39 7.85
C ALA A 230 -5.92 -24.81 9.13
N MET A 231 -4.79 -25.51 9.04
CA MET A 231 -3.95 -25.84 10.21
C MET A 231 -3.49 -24.59 10.96
N TYR A 232 -3.06 -23.53 10.25
CA TYR A 232 -2.71 -22.28 10.90
C TYR A 232 -3.90 -21.65 11.61
N ILE A 233 -5.09 -21.69 11.03
CA ILE A 233 -6.30 -21.07 11.60
C ILE A 233 -6.83 -21.87 12.79
N ASP A 234 -6.96 -23.19 12.63
CA ASP A 234 -7.72 -24.05 13.53
C ASP A 234 -6.88 -24.64 14.67
N GLU A 235 -5.56 -24.80 14.46
CA GLU A 235 -4.67 -25.47 15.40
C GLU A 235 -3.62 -24.52 15.99
N ILE A 236 -2.83 -23.84 15.13
CA ILE A 236 -1.64 -23.11 15.60
C ILE A 236 -2.03 -21.75 16.22
N TYR A 237 -2.92 -21.01 15.57
CA TYR A 237 -3.30 -19.65 15.97
C TYR A 237 -4.71 -19.54 16.59
N ALA A 238 -5.41 -20.65 16.79
CA ALA A 238 -6.79 -20.67 17.27
C ALA A 238 -7.01 -19.93 18.60
N GLU A 239 -6.06 -20.07 19.53
CA GLU A 239 -6.12 -19.40 20.85
C GLU A 239 -5.58 -17.98 20.80
N SER A 240 -4.43 -17.77 20.15
CA SER A 240 -3.73 -16.49 20.15
C SER A 240 -4.41 -15.44 19.27
N TYR A 241 -5.08 -15.88 18.19
CA TYR A 241 -5.74 -15.02 17.21
C TYR A 241 -7.17 -15.50 16.90
N PRO A 242 -8.13 -15.35 17.83
CA PRO A 242 -9.51 -15.84 17.65
C PRO A 242 -10.21 -15.26 16.42
N LEU A 243 -9.77 -14.09 15.94
CA LEU A 243 -10.28 -13.46 14.73
C LEU A 243 -10.04 -14.33 13.49
N MET A 244 -8.91 -15.04 13.40
CA MET A 244 -8.62 -15.97 12.30
C MET A 244 -9.67 -17.05 12.20
N LYS A 245 -10.05 -17.64 13.34
CA LYS A 245 -11.11 -18.66 13.41
C LYS A 245 -12.49 -18.10 13.02
N LYS A 246 -12.80 -16.87 13.45
CA LYS A 246 -14.04 -16.18 13.06
C LYS A 246 -14.09 -15.94 11.54
N ASN A 247 -12.96 -15.60 10.92
CA ASN A 247 -12.86 -15.29 9.50
C ASN A 247 -12.48 -16.51 8.62
N ARG A 248 -12.48 -17.72 9.17
CA ARG A 248 -12.00 -18.96 8.54
C ARG A 248 -12.50 -19.15 7.10
N GLU A 249 -13.82 -19.16 6.91
CA GLU A 249 -14.42 -19.39 5.60
C GLU A 249 -14.06 -18.29 4.60
N PHE A 250 -13.97 -17.05 5.05
CA PHE A 250 -13.51 -15.92 4.23
C PHE A 250 -12.07 -16.10 3.79
N ILE A 251 -11.15 -16.42 4.72
CA ILE A 251 -9.72 -16.64 4.43
C ILE A 251 -9.54 -17.74 3.39
N LEU A 252 -10.15 -18.90 3.62
CA LEU A 252 -10.02 -20.05 2.72
C LEU A 252 -10.63 -19.78 1.34
N SER A 253 -11.77 -19.07 1.28
CA SER A 253 -12.39 -18.66 0.02
C SER A 253 -11.51 -17.72 -0.78
N GLU A 254 -10.91 -16.70 -0.17
CA GLU A 254 -10.04 -15.75 -0.86
C GLU A 254 -8.73 -16.39 -1.34
N LEU A 255 -8.13 -17.26 -0.52
CA LEU A 255 -6.99 -18.09 -0.93
C LEU A 255 -7.35 -18.97 -2.13
N GLN A 256 -8.46 -19.68 -2.08
CA GLN A 256 -8.92 -20.56 -3.16
C GLN A 256 -9.13 -19.79 -4.48
N LYS A 257 -9.75 -18.60 -4.40
CA LYS A 257 -9.98 -17.74 -5.57
C LYS A 257 -8.65 -17.30 -6.22
N GLU A 258 -7.68 -16.84 -5.43
CA GLU A 258 -6.39 -16.39 -5.98
C GLU A 258 -5.56 -17.59 -6.50
N ILE A 259 -5.59 -18.74 -5.82
CA ILE A 259 -4.93 -19.96 -6.28
C ILE A 259 -5.53 -20.39 -7.63
N ALA A 260 -6.84 -20.48 -7.77
CA ALA A 260 -7.50 -20.88 -9.01
C ALA A 260 -7.20 -19.92 -10.17
N ARG A 261 -7.20 -18.60 -9.90
CA ARG A 261 -6.79 -17.59 -10.90
C ARG A 261 -5.35 -17.80 -11.36
N PHE A 262 -4.45 -18.02 -10.41
CA PHE A 262 -3.04 -18.21 -10.76
C PHE A 262 -2.81 -19.53 -11.50
N GLU A 263 -3.45 -20.62 -11.12
CA GLU A 263 -3.34 -21.90 -11.82
C GLU A 263 -3.79 -21.81 -13.27
N SER A 264 -4.86 -21.05 -13.57
CA SER A 264 -5.34 -20.84 -14.93
C SER A 264 -4.35 -20.05 -15.80
N THR A 265 -3.55 -19.16 -15.19
CA THR A 265 -2.57 -18.33 -15.88
C THR A 265 -1.15 -18.92 -15.84
N LEU A 266 -0.83 -19.67 -14.79
CA LEU A 266 0.51 -20.25 -14.55
C LEU A 266 0.92 -21.17 -15.68
N GLU A 267 0.06 -22.07 -16.13
CA GLU A 267 0.38 -23.03 -17.18
C GLU A 267 0.73 -22.33 -18.49
N ASN A 268 -0.03 -21.29 -18.86
CA ASN A 268 0.23 -20.51 -20.07
C ASN A 268 1.48 -19.63 -19.92
N GLY A 269 1.66 -18.99 -18.77
CA GLY A 269 2.85 -18.18 -18.47
C GLY A 269 4.13 -19.02 -18.44
N MET A 270 4.09 -20.22 -17.86
CA MET A 270 5.22 -21.16 -17.87
C MET A 270 5.59 -21.60 -19.31
N LYS A 271 4.58 -21.94 -20.13
CA LYS A 271 4.83 -22.30 -21.55
C LYS A 271 5.49 -21.16 -22.31
N GLU A 272 5.04 -19.93 -22.06
CA GLU A 272 5.59 -18.76 -22.75
C GLU A 272 7.00 -18.42 -22.25
N LEU A 273 7.23 -18.47 -20.93
CA LEU A 273 8.56 -18.29 -20.37
C LEU A 273 9.54 -19.33 -20.92
N GLN A 274 9.12 -20.59 -21.07
CA GLN A 274 9.97 -21.64 -21.61
C GLN A 274 10.39 -21.35 -23.04
N LYS A 275 9.48 -20.82 -23.89
CA LYS A 275 9.84 -20.36 -25.25
C LYS A 275 10.85 -19.22 -25.22
N ILE A 276 10.66 -18.23 -24.32
CA ILE A 276 11.61 -17.13 -24.14
C ILE A 276 12.99 -17.66 -23.74
N LEU A 277 13.04 -18.59 -22.78
CA LEU A 277 14.30 -19.22 -22.32
C LEU A 277 15.01 -19.98 -23.46
N GLU A 278 14.27 -20.78 -24.22
CA GLU A 278 14.79 -21.51 -25.38
C GLU A 278 15.30 -20.55 -26.47
N GLN A 279 14.58 -19.48 -26.75
CA GLN A 279 15.01 -18.45 -27.70
C GLN A 279 16.31 -17.79 -27.22
N LYS A 280 16.40 -17.34 -25.96
CA LYS A 280 17.62 -16.72 -25.41
C LYS A 280 18.82 -17.65 -25.45
N ARG A 281 18.61 -18.94 -25.14
CA ARG A 281 19.65 -19.96 -25.28
C ARG A 281 20.14 -20.11 -26.72
N SER A 282 19.21 -20.17 -27.70
CA SER A 282 19.54 -20.26 -29.11
C SER A 282 20.30 -19.04 -29.66
N GLU A 283 20.01 -17.86 -29.09
CA GLU A 283 20.69 -16.60 -29.40
C GLU A 283 22.01 -16.42 -28.60
N GLY A 284 22.35 -17.34 -27.69
CA GLY A 284 23.53 -17.24 -26.84
C GLY A 284 23.48 -16.08 -25.83
N LYS A 285 22.30 -15.55 -25.58
CA LYS A 285 22.05 -14.48 -24.59
C LYS A 285 21.87 -15.07 -23.21
N LYS A 286 22.37 -14.35 -22.18
CA LYS A 286 22.24 -14.73 -20.77
C LYS A 286 21.21 -13.88 -20.01
N GLU A 287 20.43 -13.08 -20.71
CA GLU A 287 19.51 -12.14 -20.10
C GLU A 287 18.16 -12.16 -20.83
N ILE A 288 17.07 -12.16 -20.08
CA ILE A 288 15.70 -11.90 -20.53
C ILE A 288 15.53 -10.39 -20.52
N ASP A 289 15.18 -9.79 -21.66
CA ASP A 289 14.94 -8.36 -21.74
C ASP A 289 13.69 -7.93 -20.96
N GLY A 290 13.68 -6.66 -20.52
CA GLY A 290 12.61 -6.11 -19.69
C GLY A 290 11.22 -6.12 -20.36
N LYS A 291 11.15 -5.99 -21.69
CA LYS A 291 9.88 -6.07 -22.44
C LYS A 291 9.30 -7.47 -22.43
N SER A 292 10.14 -8.49 -22.56
CA SER A 292 9.71 -9.89 -22.45
C SER A 292 9.23 -10.23 -21.05
N ALA A 293 9.92 -9.75 -20.01
CA ALA A 293 9.50 -9.89 -18.63
C ALA A 293 8.18 -9.14 -18.36
N PHE A 294 8.04 -7.94 -18.90
CA PHE A 294 6.81 -7.15 -18.80
C PHE A 294 5.63 -7.82 -19.53
N TYR A 295 5.85 -8.40 -20.68
CA TYR A 295 4.83 -9.16 -21.41
C TYR A 295 4.30 -10.34 -20.61
N LEU A 296 5.17 -11.09 -19.94
CA LEU A 296 4.76 -12.17 -19.03
C LEU A 296 3.92 -11.64 -17.86
N TYR A 297 4.30 -10.49 -17.29
CA TYR A 297 3.58 -9.85 -16.20
C TYR A 297 2.20 -9.34 -16.65
N ASP A 298 2.15 -8.55 -17.72
CA ASP A 298 0.95 -7.85 -18.19
C ASP A 298 -0.10 -8.81 -18.77
N THR A 299 0.35 -9.75 -19.59
CA THR A 299 -0.54 -10.66 -20.35
C THR A 299 -0.95 -11.89 -19.53
N PHE A 300 -0.03 -12.46 -18.76
CA PHE A 300 -0.25 -13.70 -18.02
C PHE A 300 -0.33 -13.49 -16.51
N GLY A 301 -0.18 -12.26 -16.01
CA GLY A 301 -0.15 -11.98 -14.57
C GLY A 301 1.00 -12.72 -13.87
N PHE A 302 2.11 -12.98 -14.59
CA PHE A 302 3.27 -13.70 -14.09
C PHE A 302 4.19 -12.72 -13.36
N PRO A 303 4.35 -12.81 -12.02
CA PRO A 303 5.14 -11.82 -11.28
C PRO A 303 6.58 -11.74 -11.76
N LEU A 304 7.17 -10.53 -11.78
CA LEU A 304 8.55 -10.31 -12.18
C LEU A 304 9.51 -11.20 -11.40
N GLU A 305 9.32 -11.25 -10.07
CA GLU A 305 10.17 -12.02 -9.17
C GLU A 305 10.12 -13.52 -9.46
N LEU A 306 8.97 -14.01 -9.94
CA LEU A 306 8.85 -15.39 -10.39
C LEU A 306 9.61 -15.62 -11.70
N THR A 307 9.59 -14.64 -12.60
CA THR A 307 10.40 -14.65 -13.83
C THR A 307 11.89 -14.65 -13.51
N VAL A 308 12.31 -13.80 -12.55
CA VAL A 308 13.70 -13.72 -12.08
C VAL A 308 14.14 -15.04 -11.46
N GLU A 309 13.35 -15.62 -10.55
CA GLU A 309 13.66 -16.88 -9.88
C GLU A 309 13.83 -18.04 -10.88
N LEU A 310 12.92 -18.14 -11.86
CA LEU A 310 12.98 -19.18 -12.90
C LEU A 310 14.12 -18.96 -13.90
N ALA A 311 14.43 -17.70 -14.23
CA ALA A 311 15.58 -17.37 -15.05
C ALA A 311 16.90 -17.76 -14.35
N GLN A 312 17.04 -17.47 -13.06
CA GLN A 312 18.20 -17.84 -12.27
C GLN A 312 18.40 -19.37 -12.16
N GLU A 313 17.32 -20.15 -12.06
CA GLU A 313 17.39 -21.62 -12.11
C GLU A 313 18.03 -22.12 -13.42
N GLU A 314 17.90 -21.34 -14.50
CA GLU A 314 18.46 -21.64 -15.82
C GLU A 314 19.77 -20.86 -16.11
N ASN A 315 20.37 -20.25 -15.09
CA ASN A 315 21.59 -19.41 -15.18
C ASN A 315 21.44 -18.20 -16.13
N LEU A 316 20.22 -17.60 -16.18
CA LEU A 316 19.95 -16.35 -16.87
C LEU A 316 19.63 -15.26 -15.86
N THR A 317 19.82 -14.01 -16.28
CA THR A 317 19.37 -12.80 -15.54
C THR A 317 18.13 -12.21 -16.21
N VAL A 318 17.51 -11.24 -15.56
CA VAL A 318 16.38 -10.47 -16.11
C VAL A 318 16.74 -8.99 -16.04
N ASP A 319 16.46 -8.26 -17.11
CA ASP A 319 16.58 -6.79 -17.17
C ASP A 319 15.42 -6.13 -16.40
N GLU A 320 15.64 -5.95 -15.09
CA GLU A 320 14.65 -5.37 -14.20
C GLU A 320 14.46 -3.87 -14.45
N GLU A 321 15.50 -3.15 -14.89
CA GLU A 321 15.40 -1.73 -15.26
C GLU A 321 14.52 -1.56 -16.50
N GLY A 322 14.73 -2.38 -17.52
CA GLY A 322 13.89 -2.40 -18.72
C GLY A 322 12.44 -2.81 -18.44
N PHE A 323 12.21 -3.71 -17.47
CA PHE A 323 10.87 -4.02 -16.98
C PHE A 323 10.21 -2.80 -16.32
N ALA A 324 10.93 -2.11 -15.42
CA ALA A 324 10.42 -0.90 -14.75
C ALA A 324 10.10 0.21 -15.77
N ALA A 325 10.94 0.39 -16.79
CA ALA A 325 10.69 1.34 -17.87
C ALA A 325 9.42 0.98 -18.68
N ALA A 326 9.23 -0.30 -19.02
CA ALA A 326 8.03 -0.76 -19.72
C ALA A 326 6.75 -0.59 -18.88
N MET A 327 6.83 -0.83 -17.57
CA MET A 327 5.76 -0.60 -16.63
C MET A 327 5.38 0.89 -16.55
N GLU A 328 6.37 1.78 -16.51
CA GLU A 328 6.13 3.22 -16.45
C GLU A 328 5.56 3.74 -17.78
N GLU A 329 6.04 3.23 -18.91
CA GLU A 329 5.47 3.54 -20.23
C GLU A 329 3.97 3.17 -20.29
N GLN A 330 3.59 2.01 -19.75
CA GLN A 330 2.18 1.61 -19.68
C GLN A 330 1.38 2.51 -18.75
N LYS A 331 1.92 2.83 -17.56
CA LYS A 331 1.29 3.77 -16.63
C LYS A 331 1.11 5.15 -17.27
N GLN A 332 2.11 5.61 -18.02
CA GLN A 332 2.05 6.89 -18.72
C GLN A 332 1.00 6.88 -19.82
N LYS A 333 0.89 5.83 -20.61
CA LYS A 333 -0.21 5.66 -21.60
C LYS A 333 -1.59 5.64 -20.93
N ALA A 334 -1.70 4.98 -19.77
CA ALA A 334 -2.94 4.99 -18.98
C ALA A 334 -3.23 6.38 -18.39
N ARG A 335 -2.19 7.13 -17.98
CA ARG A 335 -2.30 8.52 -17.50
C ARG A 335 -2.60 9.51 -18.63
N GLU A 336 -2.07 9.34 -19.82
CA GLU A 336 -2.34 10.21 -20.98
C GLU A 336 -3.81 10.19 -21.37
N GLY A 337 -4.51 9.09 -21.11
CA GLY A 337 -5.98 9.02 -21.16
C GLY A 337 -6.70 9.75 -20.02
N GLN A 338 -6.01 10.15 -18.95
CA GLN A 338 -6.55 10.85 -17.77
C GLN A 338 -5.97 12.26 -17.57
N ASN A 339 -5.06 12.72 -18.43
CA ASN A 339 -4.08 13.80 -18.17
C ASN A 339 -4.59 15.24 -18.25
N PHE A 340 -5.85 15.53 -18.00
CA PHE A 340 -6.27 16.93 -17.80
C PHE A 340 -6.16 17.35 -16.32
N SER A 341 -6.40 16.45 -15.39
CA SER A 341 -6.47 16.73 -13.95
C SER A 341 -5.09 16.98 -13.27
N GLN A 342 -4.01 16.39 -13.78
CA GLN A 342 -2.68 16.48 -13.13
C GLN A 342 -1.89 17.77 -13.43
N LYS A 343 -2.15 18.45 -14.55
CA LYS A 343 -1.53 19.76 -14.85
C LYS A 343 -1.98 20.86 -13.89
N ILE A 344 -3.13 20.68 -13.26
CA ILE A 344 -3.77 21.66 -12.37
C ILE A 344 -3.19 21.59 -10.95
N THR A 345 -2.70 20.43 -10.50
CA THR A 345 -2.04 20.28 -9.20
C THR A 345 -0.72 21.04 -9.13
N THR A 346 -0.07 21.29 -10.26
CA THR A 346 1.16 22.11 -10.34
C THR A 346 0.86 23.61 -10.15
N ALA A 347 -0.31 24.09 -10.57
CA ALA A 347 -0.74 25.46 -10.35
C ALA A 347 -1.19 25.73 -8.90
N ALA A 348 -1.49 24.69 -8.11
CA ALA A 348 -1.89 24.84 -6.70
C ALA A 348 -0.80 25.52 -5.84
N GLY A 349 0.48 25.23 -6.10
CA GLY A 349 1.62 25.85 -5.39
C GLY A 349 1.76 27.35 -5.61
N VAL A 350 1.20 27.90 -6.69
CA VAL A 350 1.22 29.34 -6.96
C VAL A 350 0.40 30.14 -5.93
N PHE A 351 -0.58 29.46 -5.30
CA PHE A 351 -1.46 30.06 -4.30
C PHE A 351 -0.98 29.90 -2.85
N ASP A 352 0.15 29.24 -2.59
CA ASP A 352 0.67 29.01 -1.23
C ASP A 352 1.09 30.30 -0.51
N GLY A 353 1.33 31.37 -1.27
CA GLY A 353 1.67 32.71 -0.73
C GLY A 353 0.46 33.62 -0.46
N LEU A 354 -0.77 33.17 -0.66
CA LEU A 354 -1.96 33.97 -0.38
C LEU A 354 -2.29 34.03 1.12
N ASP A 355 -2.82 35.18 1.58
CA ASP A 355 -3.32 35.34 2.94
C ASP A 355 -4.35 34.25 3.28
N ASP A 356 -4.16 33.57 4.43
CA ASP A 356 -5.05 32.50 4.92
C ASP A 356 -6.49 32.95 5.15
N LYS A 357 -6.76 34.24 5.19
CA LYS A 357 -8.09 34.81 5.25
C LYS A 357 -8.86 34.75 3.94
N ILE A 358 -8.17 34.50 2.83
CA ILE A 358 -8.80 34.30 1.52
C ILE A 358 -9.31 32.88 1.45
N ILE A 359 -10.60 32.70 1.66
CA ILE A 359 -11.35 31.45 1.55
C ILE A 359 -12.50 31.62 0.56
N SER A 360 -13.02 30.53 0.01
CA SER A 360 -14.20 30.52 -0.85
C SER A 360 -15.40 29.94 -0.08
N GLU A 361 -16.47 30.72 0.09
CA GLU A 361 -17.74 30.20 0.60
C GLU A 361 -18.47 29.44 -0.52
N PHE A 362 -18.68 28.14 -0.31
CA PHE A 362 -19.39 27.31 -1.28
C PHE A 362 -20.89 27.32 -1.01
N VAL A 363 -21.68 27.85 -1.98
CA VAL A 363 -23.13 27.93 -1.92
C VAL A 363 -23.84 26.99 -2.91
N GLY A 364 -23.08 26.14 -3.59
CA GLY A 364 -23.55 25.34 -4.72
C GLY A 364 -24.42 24.14 -4.38
N TYR A 365 -24.76 23.91 -3.10
CA TYR A 365 -25.81 22.96 -2.74
C TYR A 365 -27.19 23.54 -2.96
N ASP A 366 -27.34 24.86 -2.74
CA ASP A 366 -28.63 25.54 -2.77
C ASP A 366 -28.81 26.41 -4.01
N ALA A 367 -27.73 26.86 -4.64
CA ALA A 367 -27.75 27.79 -5.77
C ALA A 367 -26.82 27.36 -6.91
N LEU A 368 -27.25 27.59 -8.15
CA LEU A 368 -26.43 27.38 -9.36
C LEU A 368 -25.86 28.69 -9.91
N THR A 369 -26.22 29.80 -9.29
CA THR A 369 -25.69 31.14 -9.57
C THR A 369 -25.37 31.85 -8.27
N ALA A 370 -24.36 32.71 -8.27
CA ALA A 370 -24.03 33.54 -7.11
C ALA A 370 -23.40 34.87 -7.59
N GLU A 371 -23.45 35.88 -6.72
CA GLU A 371 -22.65 37.07 -6.82
C GLU A 371 -21.43 36.92 -5.88
N GLY A 372 -20.26 37.30 -6.33
CA GLY A 372 -19.04 37.25 -5.56
C GLY A 372 -18.01 38.29 -6.04
N LYS A 373 -16.83 38.21 -5.48
CA LYS A 373 -15.71 39.09 -5.82
C LYS A 373 -14.49 38.26 -6.21
N VAL A 374 -13.80 38.66 -7.27
CA VAL A 374 -12.54 38.05 -7.65
C VAL A 374 -11.48 38.40 -6.60
N VAL A 375 -10.97 37.42 -5.86
CA VAL A 375 -10.01 37.63 -4.76
C VAL A 375 -8.59 37.26 -5.14
N ALA A 376 -8.41 36.37 -6.14
CA ALA A 376 -7.09 36.04 -6.68
C ALA A 376 -7.19 35.56 -8.13
N LEU A 377 -6.12 35.81 -8.88
CA LEU A 377 -5.91 35.33 -10.25
C LEU A 377 -4.48 34.79 -10.36
N ALA A 378 -4.31 33.71 -11.08
CA ALA A 378 -3.00 33.15 -11.39
C ALA A 378 -2.94 32.64 -12.84
N THR A 379 -1.76 32.72 -13.43
CA THR A 379 -1.36 31.91 -14.58
C THR A 379 -0.90 30.53 -14.09
N GLU A 380 -0.34 29.71 -14.96
CA GLU A 380 0.25 28.41 -14.57
C GLU A 380 1.47 28.56 -13.62
N THR A 381 2.11 29.73 -13.60
CA THR A 381 3.41 29.94 -12.94
C THR A 381 3.44 31.04 -11.89
N GLU A 382 2.51 32.02 -11.93
CA GLU A 382 2.56 33.17 -11.03
C GLU A 382 1.19 33.79 -10.76
N LEU A 383 1.06 34.46 -9.60
CA LEU A 383 -0.08 35.32 -9.28
C LEU A 383 -0.07 36.56 -10.15
N VAL A 384 -1.23 36.95 -10.69
CA VAL A 384 -1.41 38.14 -11.52
C VAL A 384 -2.60 38.96 -11.03
N ASN A 385 -2.58 40.25 -11.33
CA ASN A 385 -3.68 41.15 -10.98
C ASN A 385 -4.79 41.17 -12.05
N THR A 386 -4.48 40.79 -13.29
CA THR A 386 -5.40 40.90 -14.42
C THR A 386 -5.10 39.79 -15.43
N LEU A 387 -6.17 39.17 -15.97
CA LEU A 387 -6.14 38.30 -17.14
C LEU A 387 -6.88 38.99 -18.30
N LYS A 388 -6.33 38.87 -19.51
CA LYS A 388 -6.87 39.50 -20.75
C LYS A 388 -7.49 38.45 -21.65
N ILE A 389 -8.29 38.90 -22.61
CA ILE A 389 -8.90 38.04 -23.63
C ILE A 389 -7.88 37.07 -24.25
N GLY A 390 -8.22 35.79 -24.27
CA GLY A 390 -7.40 34.69 -24.78
C GLY A 390 -6.42 34.10 -23.76
N GLU A 391 -6.17 34.76 -22.64
CA GLU A 391 -5.31 34.22 -21.58
C GLU A 391 -6.04 33.15 -20.75
N THR A 392 -5.31 32.10 -20.41
CA THR A 392 -5.75 31.02 -19.52
C THR A 392 -5.22 31.25 -18.12
N GLY A 393 -5.97 30.79 -17.11
CA GLY A 393 -5.55 30.90 -15.72
C GLY A 393 -6.53 30.26 -14.75
N THR A 394 -6.25 30.50 -13.48
CA THR A 394 -7.13 30.09 -12.37
C THR A 394 -7.63 31.33 -11.64
N LEU A 395 -8.94 31.39 -11.44
CA LEU A 395 -9.64 32.48 -10.78
C LEU A 395 -10.22 31.97 -9.45
N ILE A 396 -10.03 32.74 -8.37
CA ILE A 396 -10.62 32.45 -7.06
C ILE A 396 -11.60 33.58 -6.71
N THR A 397 -12.80 33.21 -6.22
CA THR A 397 -13.81 34.14 -5.69
C THR A 397 -14.04 33.89 -4.20
N ASP A 398 -14.54 34.90 -3.49
CA ASP A 398 -14.94 34.80 -2.07
C ASP A 398 -16.21 33.94 -1.88
N VAL A 399 -17.12 33.95 -2.84
CA VAL A 399 -18.36 33.11 -2.88
C VAL A 399 -18.38 32.37 -4.21
N THR A 400 -18.79 31.09 -4.21
CA THR A 400 -18.92 30.33 -5.45
C THR A 400 -20.02 29.26 -5.38
N PRO A 401 -20.81 29.08 -6.45
CA PRO A 401 -21.74 27.98 -6.62
C PRO A 401 -21.07 26.76 -7.32
N PHE A 402 -19.82 26.89 -7.76
CA PHE A 402 -19.11 25.85 -8.51
C PHE A 402 -18.58 24.76 -7.58
N TYR A 403 -19.01 23.54 -7.80
CA TYR A 403 -18.51 22.35 -7.09
C TYR A 403 -17.12 21.99 -7.57
N ALA A 404 -16.18 21.93 -6.67
CA ALA A 404 -14.82 21.48 -6.98
C ALA A 404 -14.75 19.95 -7.06
N THR A 405 -13.91 19.40 -7.95
CA THR A 405 -13.68 17.96 -8.08
C THR A 405 -13.37 17.34 -6.72
N MET A 406 -14.25 16.50 -6.22
CA MET A 406 -14.15 15.82 -4.92
C MET A 406 -15.12 14.63 -4.86
N GLY A 407 -14.79 13.59 -4.07
CA GLY A 407 -15.67 12.44 -3.85
C GLY A 407 -16.01 11.65 -5.13
N GLY A 408 -15.12 11.63 -6.12
CA GLY A 408 -15.35 11.02 -7.43
C GLY A 408 -16.16 11.85 -8.40
N GLN A 409 -16.83 12.92 -7.93
CA GLN A 409 -17.60 13.82 -8.79
C GLN A 409 -16.68 14.82 -9.50
N LYS A 410 -16.81 14.90 -10.83
CA LYS A 410 -16.11 15.90 -11.64
C LYS A 410 -16.59 17.30 -11.29
N GLY A 411 -15.64 18.23 -11.20
CA GLY A 411 -15.91 19.65 -10.94
C GLY A 411 -16.76 20.29 -12.05
N ASP A 412 -17.46 21.34 -11.65
CA ASP A 412 -18.31 22.09 -12.57
C ASP A 412 -17.51 22.90 -13.59
N PHE A 413 -18.18 23.20 -14.67
CA PHE A 413 -17.81 24.23 -15.62
C PHE A 413 -18.97 25.23 -15.80
N GLY A 414 -18.68 26.35 -16.45
CA GLY A 414 -19.68 27.41 -16.62
C GLY A 414 -19.03 28.74 -16.96
N VAL A 415 -19.58 29.82 -16.48
CA VAL A 415 -19.16 31.19 -16.84
C VAL A 415 -19.12 32.10 -15.62
N ILE A 416 -18.06 32.91 -15.52
CA ILE A 416 -17.94 34.01 -14.56
C ILE A 416 -17.91 35.31 -15.35
N ARG A 417 -18.83 36.24 -15.08
CA ARG A 417 -18.97 37.54 -15.73
C ARG A 417 -18.59 38.64 -14.77
N THR A 418 -17.75 39.55 -15.22
CA THR A 418 -17.46 40.80 -14.52
C THR A 418 -17.95 41.99 -15.38
N GLU A 419 -17.94 43.19 -14.85
CA GLU A 419 -18.28 44.40 -15.63
C GLU A 419 -17.38 44.53 -16.88
N ASN A 420 -16.12 44.11 -16.79
CA ASN A 420 -15.11 44.34 -17.81
C ASN A 420 -14.78 43.11 -18.68
N GLY A 421 -15.26 41.94 -18.33
CA GLY A 421 -14.93 40.74 -19.07
C GLY A 421 -15.72 39.50 -18.70
N THR A 422 -15.47 38.43 -19.45
CA THR A 422 -16.08 37.11 -19.23
C THR A 422 -15.01 36.05 -19.20
N PHE A 423 -15.05 35.24 -18.15
CA PHE A 423 -14.18 34.09 -17.94
C PHE A 423 -14.97 32.79 -18.13
N GLU A 424 -14.57 31.96 -19.07
CA GLU A 424 -15.15 30.63 -19.30
C GLU A 424 -14.43 29.62 -18.41
N VAL A 425 -15.17 29.04 -17.46
CA VAL A 425 -14.67 28.03 -16.55
C VAL A 425 -14.77 26.65 -17.23
N THR A 426 -13.67 25.97 -17.37
CA THR A 426 -13.60 24.62 -17.97
C THR A 426 -13.48 23.53 -16.91
N GLU A 427 -13.00 23.87 -15.72
CA GLU A 427 -12.84 22.96 -14.59
C GLU A 427 -12.86 23.74 -13.26
N THR A 428 -13.32 23.07 -12.20
CA THR A 428 -13.29 23.62 -10.83
C THR A 428 -12.55 22.66 -9.92
N VAL A 429 -11.57 23.18 -9.19
CA VAL A 429 -10.63 22.40 -8.35
C VAL A 429 -10.58 22.93 -6.94
N LYS A 430 -10.25 22.05 -5.99
CA LYS A 430 -9.99 22.44 -4.60
C LYS A 430 -8.51 22.87 -4.46
N ILE A 431 -8.28 24.02 -3.86
CA ILE A 431 -6.97 24.56 -3.53
C ILE A 431 -6.81 24.57 -2.01
N ALA A 432 -5.59 24.37 -1.52
CA ALA A 432 -5.30 24.39 -0.09
C ALA A 432 -5.80 25.67 0.59
N GLY A 433 -6.13 25.61 1.89
CA GLY A 433 -6.62 26.75 2.66
C GLY A 433 -8.11 27.08 2.43
N GLY A 434 -8.94 26.09 2.03
CA GLY A 434 -10.40 26.30 1.87
C GLY A 434 -10.78 27.09 0.64
N ARG A 435 -9.94 27.12 -0.38
CA ARG A 435 -10.12 27.89 -1.61
C ARG A 435 -10.66 26.99 -2.73
N ILE A 436 -11.48 27.58 -3.60
CA ILE A 436 -12.00 26.94 -4.81
C ILE A 436 -11.47 27.70 -6.03
N GLY A 437 -10.71 26.98 -6.87
CA GLY A 437 -10.13 27.52 -8.09
C GLY A 437 -10.96 27.20 -9.32
N HIS A 438 -11.34 28.23 -10.06
CA HIS A 438 -12.02 28.12 -11.34
C HIS A 438 -10.97 28.20 -12.45
N VAL A 439 -10.70 27.10 -13.11
CA VAL A 439 -9.72 27.01 -14.21
C VAL A 439 -10.41 27.28 -15.53
N GLY A 440 -9.82 28.12 -16.35
CA GLY A 440 -10.44 28.49 -17.63
C GLY A 440 -9.68 29.56 -18.39
N LYS A 441 -10.40 30.32 -19.20
CA LYS A 441 -9.82 31.39 -20.02
C LYS A 441 -10.75 32.60 -20.11
N VAL A 442 -10.16 33.77 -20.31
CA VAL A 442 -10.91 34.99 -20.64
C VAL A 442 -11.38 34.93 -22.10
N VAL A 443 -12.70 34.91 -22.32
CA VAL A 443 -13.30 34.86 -23.66
C VAL A 443 -13.71 36.23 -24.18
N SER A 444 -13.85 37.23 -23.29
CA SER A 444 -14.09 38.64 -23.70
C SER A 444 -13.53 39.59 -22.64
N GLY A 445 -13.03 40.74 -23.06
CA GLY A 445 -12.55 41.80 -22.18
C GLY A 445 -11.38 41.43 -21.29
N THR A 446 -11.48 41.84 -20.03
CA THR A 446 -10.43 41.61 -19.00
C THR A 446 -11.10 41.27 -17.68
N VAL A 447 -10.42 40.45 -16.88
CA VAL A 447 -10.84 40.12 -15.50
C VAL A 447 -9.72 40.52 -14.55
N THR A 448 -10.07 41.29 -13.52
CA THR A 448 -9.10 41.89 -12.58
C THR A 448 -9.43 41.53 -11.14
N VAL A 449 -8.41 41.34 -10.30
CA VAL A 449 -8.60 41.14 -8.86
C VAL A 449 -9.34 42.35 -8.27
N GLY A 450 -10.43 42.06 -7.57
CA GLY A 450 -11.30 43.07 -7.00
C GLY A 450 -12.59 43.31 -7.78
N ASP A 451 -12.71 42.78 -9.01
CA ASP A 451 -13.96 42.87 -9.80
C ASP A 451 -15.10 42.16 -9.08
N LYS A 452 -16.31 42.75 -9.16
CA LYS A 452 -17.55 42.05 -8.86
C LYS A 452 -17.81 41.03 -9.97
N ALA A 453 -18.23 39.85 -9.60
CA ALA A 453 -18.44 38.75 -10.51
C ALA A 453 -19.80 38.09 -10.32
N GLU A 454 -20.48 37.84 -11.42
CA GLU A 454 -21.66 36.98 -11.49
C GLU A 454 -21.18 35.58 -11.93
N LEU A 455 -21.41 34.60 -11.09
CA LEU A 455 -21.00 33.21 -11.32
C LEU A 455 -22.23 32.38 -11.74
N ALA A 456 -22.12 31.62 -12.81
CA ALA A 456 -23.18 30.74 -13.31
C ALA A 456 -22.61 29.38 -13.73
N VAL A 457 -23.02 28.34 -13.03
CA VAL A 457 -22.71 26.93 -13.34
C VAL A 457 -23.52 26.47 -14.55
N ASP A 458 -22.96 25.59 -15.39
CA ASP A 458 -23.73 24.88 -16.41
C ASP A 458 -24.75 23.97 -15.74
N THR A 459 -26.03 24.40 -15.81
CA THR A 459 -27.15 23.78 -15.11
C THR A 459 -27.43 22.36 -15.59
N ASP A 460 -27.31 22.11 -16.89
CA ASP A 460 -27.67 20.83 -17.48
C ASP A 460 -26.60 19.78 -17.17
N ASN A 461 -25.33 20.18 -17.24
CA ASN A 461 -24.22 19.33 -16.80
C ASN A 461 -24.33 19.00 -15.30
N ARG A 462 -24.50 20.00 -14.42
CA ARG A 462 -24.64 19.80 -12.97
C ARG A 462 -25.78 18.82 -12.65
N LYS A 463 -26.95 18.98 -13.26
CA LYS A 463 -28.07 18.05 -13.08
C LYS A 463 -27.71 16.63 -13.49
N SER A 464 -27.00 16.46 -14.61
CA SER A 464 -26.61 15.15 -15.10
C SER A 464 -25.58 14.50 -14.17
N VAL A 465 -24.58 15.26 -13.72
CA VAL A 465 -23.56 14.78 -12.76
C VAL A 465 -24.19 14.39 -11.43
N CYS A 466 -25.11 15.20 -10.88
CA CYS A 466 -25.82 14.88 -9.63
C CYS A 466 -26.64 13.58 -9.75
N LYS A 467 -27.33 13.36 -10.87
CA LYS A 467 -28.04 12.09 -11.13
C LYS A 467 -27.08 10.90 -11.14
N ASN A 468 -25.95 11.03 -11.83
CA ASN A 468 -24.94 10.00 -11.91
C ASN A 468 -24.29 9.72 -10.54
N HIS A 469 -24.08 10.74 -9.73
CA HIS A 469 -23.57 10.57 -8.37
C HIS A 469 -24.57 9.84 -7.46
N SER A 470 -25.85 10.26 -7.46
CA SER A 470 -26.90 9.57 -6.72
C SER A 470 -27.07 8.11 -7.18
N ALA A 471 -27.06 7.87 -8.50
CA ALA A 471 -27.12 6.52 -9.05
C ALA A 471 -25.96 5.63 -8.60
N THR A 472 -24.77 6.21 -8.36
CA THR A 472 -23.60 5.46 -7.84
C THR A 472 -23.86 4.89 -6.45
N HIS A 473 -24.54 5.61 -5.57
CA HIS A 473 -24.94 5.11 -4.24
C HIS A 473 -25.96 3.98 -4.34
N LEU A 474 -26.96 4.12 -5.24
CA LEU A 474 -27.91 3.03 -5.52
C LEU A 474 -27.21 1.80 -6.09
N LEU A 475 -26.25 2.01 -7.01
CA LEU A 475 -25.44 0.93 -7.59
C LEU A 475 -24.64 0.18 -6.53
N GLN A 476 -23.96 0.89 -5.63
CA GLN A 476 -23.22 0.26 -4.52
C GLN A 476 -24.14 -0.62 -3.67
N LYS A 477 -25.30 -0.12 -3.27
CA LYS A 477 -26.24 -0.89 -2.45
C LYS A 477 -26.82 -2.08 -3.20
N ALA A 478 -27.15 -1.92 -4.47
CA ALA A 478 -27.62 -3.02 -5.31
C ALA A 478 -26.57 -4.12 -5.50
N LEU A 479 -25.30 -3.74 -5.70
CA LEU A 479 -24.19 -4.68 -5.76
C LEU A 479 -24.02 -5.47 -4.46
N GLN A 480 -24.14 -4.81 -3.29
CA GLN A 480 -24.10 -5.48 -1.99
C GLN A 480 -25.26 -6.49 -1.81
N ILE A 481 -26.45 -6.12 -2.23
CA ILE A 481 -27.64 -6.99 -2.14
C ILE A 481 -27.49 -8.23 -3.04
N VAL A 482 -26.95 -8.07 -4.24
CA VAL A 482 -26.86 -9.16 -5.23
C VAL A 482 -25.60 -10.01 -5.03
N LEU A 483 -24.45 -9.41 -4.69
CA LEU A 483 -23.16 -10.09 -4.62
C LEU A 483 -22.73 -10.41 -3.19
N GLY A 484 -23.23 -9.66 -2.20
CA GLY A 484 -22.91 -9.82 -0.78
C GLY A 484 -22.17 -8.64 -0.16
N ASP A 485 -22.07 -8.66 1.18
CA ASP A 485 -21.54 -7.54 2.01
C ASP A 485 -20.02 -7.29 1.83
N HIS A 486 -19.31 -8.17 1.12
CA HIS A 486 -17.89 -7.96 0.77
C HIS A 486 -17.68 -6.89 -0.31
N VAL A 487 -18.76 -6.38 -0.93
CA VAL A 487 -18.66 -5.32 -1.93
C VAL A 487 -18.40 -4.00 -1.23
N GLU A 488 -17.16 -3.51 -1.37
CA GLU A 488 -16.70 -2.23 -0.86
C GLU A 488 -16.15 -1.37 -2.00
N GLN A 489 -16.38 -0.06 -1.91
CA GLN A 489 -15.87 0.89 -2.89
C GLN A 489 -14.34 0.91 -2.87
N GLN A 490 -13.73 0.79 -4.06
CA GLN A 490 -12.30 0.95 -4.29
C GLN A 490 -11.98 2.24 -5.06
N GLY A 491 -12.97 2.81 -5.72
CA GLY A 491 -12.89 4.06 -6.44
C GLY A 491 -14.20 4.42 -7.09
N SER A 492 -14.38 5.70 -7.39
CA SER A 492 -15.55 6.16 -8.14
C SER A 492 -15.22 7.36 -9.01
N TYR A 493 -15.99 7.54 -10.09
CA TYR A 493 -15.91 8.71 -10.96
C TYR A 493 -17.26 8.98 -11.59
N GLN A 494 -17.73 10.24 -11.53
CA GLN A 494 -18.99 10.68 -12.11
C GLN A 494 -18.78 11.95 -12.93
N ASP A 495 -19.20 11.93 -14.19
CA ASP A 495 -19.35 13.11 -15.05
C ASP A 495 -20.78 13.20 -15.59
N GLY A 496 -21.05 14.15 -16.49
CA GLY A 496 -22.38 14.33 -17.07
C GLY A 496 -22.87 13.20 -17.98
N ALA A 497 -21.97 12.33 -18.42
CA ALA A 497 -22.26 11.27 -19.40
C ALA A 497 -22.28 9.87 -18.76
N ARG A 498 -21.47 9.64 -17.72
CA ARG A 498 -21.27 8.29 -17.16
C ARG A 498 -20.88 8.31 -15.68
N THR A 499 -21.07 7.14 -15.05
CA THR A 499 -20.47 6.81 -13.76
C THR A 499 -19.52 5.61 -13.92
N ARG A 500 -18.43 5.60 -13.15
CA ARG A 500 -17.57 4.44 -12.92
C ARG A 500 -17.56 4.15 -11.43
N PHE A 501 -17.73 2.90 -11.08
CA PHE A 501 -17.65 2.44 -9.71
C PHE A 501 -16.76 1.21 -9.65
N ASP A 502 -15.62 1.35 -9.01
CA ASP A 502 -14.65 0.28 -8.79
C ASP A 502 -14.93 -0.33 -7.42
N PHE A 503 -15.06 -1.65 -7.34
CA PHE A 503 -15.44 -2.33 -6.11
C PHE A 503 -14.72 -3.67 -5.92
N SER A 504 -14.66 -4.11 -4.66
CA SER A 504 -14.11 -5.40 -4.28
C SER A 504 -15.04 -6.53 -4.69
N HIS A 505 -14.63 -7.36 -5.66
CA HIS A 505 -15.33 -8.59 -6.02
C HIS A 505 -14.36 -9.60 -6.62
N GLY A 506 -14.48 -10.85 -6.17
CA GLY A 506 -13.50 -11.88 -6.48
C GLY A 506 -13.51 -12.42 -7.91
N GLN A 507 -14.53 -12.13 -8.71
CA GLN A 507 -14.73 -12.68 -10.06
C GLN A 507 -15.50 -11.71 -10.95
N ALA A 508 -15.52 -11.97 -12.26
CA ALA A 508 -16.39 -11.21 -13.16
C ALA A 508 -17.86 -11.48 -12.84
N MET A 509 -18.68 -10.44 -12.86
CA MET A 509 -20.13 -10.59 -12.70
C MET A 509 -20.72 -11.39 -13.86
N THR A 510 -21.65 -12.27 -13.55
CA THR A 510 -22.44 -13.00 -14.55
C THR A 510 -23.50 -12.08 -15.19
N ALA A 511 -23.97 -12.43 -16.37
CA ALA A 511 -25.04 -11.68 -17.02
C ALA A 511 -26.33 -11.61 -16.18
N GLU A 512 -26.62 -12.65 -15.41
CA GLU A 512 -27.77 -12.69 -14.49
C GLU A 512 -27.60 -11.74 -13.30
N GLU A 513 -26.41 -11.67 -12.70
CA GLU A 513 -26.10 -10.72 -11.62
C GLU A 513 -26.18 -9.28 -12.11
N ILE A 514 -25.62 -8.98 -13.29
CA ILE A 514 -25.71 -7.65 -13.91
C ILE A 514 -27.17 -7.26 -14.10
N ALA A 515 -27.99 -8.16 -14.68
CA ALA A 515 -29.41 -7.89 -14.90
C ALA A 515 -30.19 -7.64 -13.59
N LYS A 516 -29.87 -8.37 -12.52
CA LYS A 516 -30.49 -8.16 -11.19
C LYS A 516 -30.09 -6.81 -10.59
N VAL A 517 -28.82 -6.43 -10.68
CA VAL A 517 -28.31 -5.13 -10.20
C VAL A 517 -28.99 -4.00 -10.98
N GLU A 518 -29.05 -4.08 -12.31
CA GLU A 518 -29.69 -3.09 -13.17
C GLU A 518 -31.19 -2.94 -12.85
N ALA A 519 -31.89 -4.05 -12.70
CA ALA A 519 -33.31 -4.04 -12.35
C ALA A 519 -33.55 -3.37 -10.99
N LEU A 520 -32.75 -3.70 -9.98
CA LEU A 520 -32.88 -3.12 -8.64
C LEU A 520 -32.57 -1.62 -8.61
N VAL A 521 -31.53 -1.17 -9.31
CA VAL A 521 -31.21 0.26 -9.42
C VAL A 521 -32.34 1.02 -10.09
N ASN A 522 -32.87 0.51 -11.22
CA ASN A 522 -33.98 1.15 -11.94
C ASN A 522 -35.29 1.17 -11.12
N GLU A 523 -35.57 0.12 -10.36
CA GLU A 523 -36.68 0.08 -9.42
C GLU A 523 -36.59 1.22 -8.41
N LYS A 524 -35.43 1.38 -7.77
CA LYS A 524 -35.21 2.43 -6.76
C LYS A 524 -35.22 3.85 -7.35
N ILE A 525 -34.75 4.01 -8.58
CA ILE A 525 -34.92 5.29 -9.30
C ILE A 525 -36.41 5.59 -9.55
N ALA A 526 -37.20 4.59 -9.93
CA ALA A 526 -38.65 4.76 -10.19
C ALA A 526 -39.47 5.03 -8.92
N GLU A 527 -38.99 4.62 -7.74
CA GLU A 527 -39.62 4.92 -6.46
C GLU A 527 -39.51 6.41 -6.06
N ASP A 528 -38.66 7.19 -6.72
CA ASP A 528 -38.40 8.62 -6.44
C ASP A 528 -38.14 8.91 -4.96
N ILE A 529 -37.22 8.16 -4.37
CA ILE A 529 -36.91 8.21 -2.93
C ILE A 529 -36.30 9.57 -2.59
N ALA A 530 -36.87 10.23 -1.57
CA ALA A 530 -36.35 11.50 -1.07
C ALA A 530 -34.96 11.34 -0.46
N VAL A 531 -34.02 12.20 -0.85
CA VAL A 531 -32.69 12.29 -0.21
C VAL A 531 -32.82 13.24 0.98
N VAL A 532 -32.46 12.72 2.17
CA VAL A 532 -32.47 13.49 3.43
C VAL A 532 -31.05 13.63 3.92
N THR A 533 -30.66 14.83 4.36
CA THR A 533 -29.35 15.12 4.94
C THR A 533 -29.54 15.46 6.42
N ASP A 534 -28.95 14.62 7.28
CA ASP A 534 -28.92 14.85 8.72
C ASP A 534 -27.46 15.09 9.15
N ILE A 535 -27.23 16.06 10.03
CA ILE A 535 -25.93 16.35 10.60
C ILE A 535 -25.89 15.79 12.02
N MET A 536 -24.94 14.90 12.32
CA MET A 536 -24.86 14.22 13.60
C MET A 536 -23.42 13.90 14.01
N SER A 537 -23.21 13.39 15.22
CA SER A 537 -21.89 12.88 15.62
C SER A 537 -21.51 11.64 14.84
N ILE A 538 -20.21 11.41 14.62
CA ILE A 538 -19.72 10.21 13.92
C ILE A 538 -20.17 8.91 14.63
N GLU A 539 -20.32 8.92 15.96
CA GLU A 539 -20.83 7.78 16.73
C GLU A 539 -22.29 7.48 16.42
N ASP A 540 -23.12 8.51 16.33
CA ASP A 540 -24.55 8.35 16.03
C ASP A 540 -24.75 7.95 14.56
N ALA A 541 -23.95 8.48 13.64
CA ALA A 541 -23.93 8.07 12.25
C ALA A 541 -23.60 6.57 12.09
N LYS A 542 -22.59 6.07 12.81
CA LYS A 542 -22.27 4.63 12.83
C LYS A 542 -23.41 3.79 13.42
N LYS A 543 -24.07 4.25 14.48
CA LYS A 543 -25.23 3.57 15.09
C LYS A 543 -26.43 3.52 14.16
N SER A 544 -26.62 4.53 13.31
CA SER A 544 -27.71 4.57 12.32
C SER A 544 -27.48 3.63 11.13
N GLY A 545 -26.30 2.98 11.04
CA GLY A 545 -25.94 2.08 9.95
C GLY A 545 -25.28 2.80 8.76
N ALA A 546 -24.83 4.03 8.94
CA ALA A 546 -24.04 4.73 7.92
C ALA A 546 -22.71 3.99 7.66
N MET A 547 -22.35 3.90 6.38
CA MET A 547 -21.06 3.30 5.98
C MET A 547 -19.92 4.28 6.30
N ALA A 548 -18.93 3.81 7.07
CA ALA A 548 -17.67 4.50 7.26
C ALA A 548 -16.55 3.65 6.62
N LEU A 549 -15.85 4.20 5.63
CA LEU A 549 -14.77 3.50 4.94
C LEU A 549 -13.48 3.61 5.75
N PHE A 550 -12.75 2.50 5.84
CA PHE A 550 -11.42 2.48 6.45
C PHE A 550 -10.45 3.31 5.59
N GLY A 551 -9.70 4.22 6.24
CA GLY A 551 -8.73 5.10 5.57
C GLY A 551 -9.25 6.50 5.23
N GLU A 552 -10.53 6.79 5.41
CA GLU A 552 -11.09 8.14 5.31
C GLU A 552 -11.04 8.84 6.67
N THR A 553 -10.67 10.12 6.67
CA THR A 553 -10.64 10.94 7.89
C THR A 553 -11.96 11.71 8.00
N TYR A 554 -12.76 11.37 8.99
CA TYR A 554 -14.02 12.05 9.29
C TYR A 554 -13.83 13.04 10.44
N GLY A 555 -14.53 14.17 10.39
CA GLY A 555 -14.61 15.09 11.53
C GLY A 555 -15.45 14.52 12.68
N ASP A 556 -15.50 15.25 13.82
CA ASP A 556 -16.33 14.89 14.99
C ASP A 556 -17.82 14.92 14.63
N THR A 557 -18.18 15.72 13.63
CA THR A 557 -19.55 15.86 13.10
C THR A 557 -19.53 15.52 11.61
N VAL A 558 -20.45 14.71 11.17
CA VAL A 558 -20.62 14.23 9.80
C VAL A 558 -22.05 14.45 9.33
#